data_26083b17bb13cff3326f2e8798526ae9
#
_entry.id   26083b17bb13cff3326f2e8798526ae9
#
_cell.length_a   1.000
_cell.length_b   1.000
_cell.length_c   1.000
_cell.angle_alpha   90.00
_cell.angle_beta   90.00
_cell.angle_gamma   90.00
#
_symmetry.space_group_name_H-M   'P 1'
#
loop_
_entity.id
_entity.type
_entity.pdbx_description
1 polymer ?
#
loop_
_entity_poly.entity_id
_entity_poly.type
_entity_poly.pdbx_seq_one_letter_code
_entity_poly.pdbx_strand_id
1 'polypeptide(L)'
;MAVIDLGEVTGEEHAPLVPVDHRRLLRAALAVLSLAGLLVLTGSVPGGATSLRPLWTIGDFHDDDSVVLAGPTAYVSRLADGHPQVAAYDLAGRKLRWTAVTGAQLALGPPRPAGDTVLDPTDPATTRGLLPDGGEYVDMSPRTTVALDAWTGRELWRTAGNAIPSAGTGTALVVSDGLLRVVRLRDGGEIWRRSTPQLAGWTTLPDDRHPEAIATAGVDGLLSVYGYADGKLRATTKVPWETKTRSATLIPAGRNIAVIRDDPSRDSKTTVYSAGDLRPLWSAGYLSPCGELLCSVADDGVAGHDPDTGRKIWTVPGVHNMFPAGDNRVLIAQNPELTKAQLVDSRTGRPLGPPVLGAQAYDFEETENLYFVRPSSNLPGRLVVTRLDLADGTQTPLGVFGTGGSDQSFCVATRGYLACPRFDGLHVMAVD
;
A
#
# COMPACT_ATOMS: atom_id res chain seq x y z
N MET A 1 -5.25 46.12 79.10
CA MET A 1 -6.62 45.64 78.96
C MET A 1 -7.25 46.38 77.83
N ALA A 2 -7.39 45.78 76.66
CA ALA A 2 -8.04 46.40 75.49
C ALA A 2 -9.47 45.84 75.46
N VAL A 3 -10.45 46.74 75.50
CA VAL A 3 -11.86 46.43 75.36
C VAL A 3 -12.18 46.43 73.89
N ILE A 4 -12.64 45.30 73.35
CA ILE A 4 -13.16 45.19 71.97
C ILE A 4 -14.66 45.50 72.03
N ASP A 5 -15.05 46.62 71.41
CA ASP A 5 -16.42 47.02 71.20
C ASP A 5 -17.01 46.19 70.03
N LEU A 6 -18.02 45.33 70.32
CA LEU A 6 -18.77 44.54 69.35
C LEU A 6 -19.99 45.38 68.93
N GLY A 7 -19.83 46.12 67.85
CA GLY A 7 -20.91 46.92 67.26
C GLY A 7 -22.20 46.09 66.99
N GLU A 8 -23.35 46.67 67.29
CA GLU A 8 -24.67 46.13 67.07
C GLU A 8 -24.91 45.84 65.59
N VAL A 9 -25.24 44.59 65.28
CA VAL A 9 -25.68 44.17 63.93
C VAL A 9 -27.16 44.55 63.85
N THR A 10 -27.44 45.62 63.10
CA THR A 10 -28.82 46.00 62.71
C THR A 10 -29.34 44.88 61.79
N GLY A 11 -30.40 44.21 62.22
CA GLY A 11 -31.07 43.15 61.50
C GLY A 11 -31.62 43.63 60.15
N GLU A 12 -31.09 43.12 59.04
CA GLU A 12 -31.74 43.24 57.74
C GLU A 12 -33.06 42.47 57.79
N GLU A 13 -34.16 43.16 57.51
CA GLU A 13 -35.47 42.56 57.29
C GLU A 13 -35.40 41.54 56.17
N HIS A 14 -35.51 40.26 56.49
CA HIS A 14 -35.56 39.19 55.50
C HIS A 14 -36.89 39.32 54.73
N ALA A 15 -36.82 39.64 53.46
CA ALA A 15 -37.95 39.55 52.54
C ALA A 15 -38.58 38.16 52.64
N PRO A 16 -39.91 38.02 52.69
CA PRO A 16 -40.59 36.71 52.83
C PRO A 16 -40.21 35.84 51.66
N LEU A 17 -39.66 34.66 51.95
CA LEU A 17 -39.36 33.61 50.98
C LEU A 17 -40.64 33.24 50.23
N VAL A 18 -40.69 33.55 48.92
CA VAL A 18 -41.79 33.10 48.07
C VAL A 18 -41.81 31.58 48.05
N PRO A 19 -42.94 30.93 48.41
CA PRO A 19 -43.00 29.48 48.42
C PRO A 19 -42.73 28.93 47.02
N VAL A 20 -41.60 28.23 46.86
CA VAL A 20 -41.23 27.61 45.59
C VAL A 20 -42.16 26.43 45.34
N ASP A 21 -42.96 26.49 44.28
CA ASP A 21 -43.84 25.38 43.87
C ASP A 21 -42.99 24.21 43.32
N HIS A 22 -42.62 23.29 44.21
CA HIS A 22 -41.84 22.11 43.91
C HIS A 22 -42.42 21.27 42.74
N ARG A 23 -43.75 21.29 42.57
CA ARG A 23 -44.40 20.58 41.44
C ARG A 23 -44.10 21.23 40.08
N ARG A 24 -44.01 22.56 40.04
CA ARG A 24 -43.60 23.27 38.80
C ARG A 24 -42.13 23.10 38.49
N LEU A 25 -41.26 23.11 39.49
CA LEU A 25 -39.84 22.82 39.32
C LEU A 25 -39.59 21.40 38.84
N LEU A 26 -40.28 20.42 39.41
CA LEU A 26 -40.14 19.03 38.99
C LEU A 26 -40.61 18.80 37.54
N ARG A 27 -41.71 19.45 37.12
CA ARG A 27 -42.19 19.40 35.75
C ARG A 27 -41.23 20.09 34.77
N ALA A 28 -40.66 21.21 35.15
CA ALA A 28 -39.65 21.92 34.36
C ALA A 28 -38.37 21.07 34.22
N ALA A 29 -37.89 20.45 35.31
CA ALA A 29 -36.71 19.57 35.29
C ALA A 29 -36.95 18.34 34.44
N LEU A 30 -38.13 17.70 34.51
CA LEU A 30 -38.49 16.57 33.65
C LEU A 30 -38.59 16.98 32.18
N ALA A 31 -39.13 18.13 31.86
CA ALA A 31 -39.19 18.63 30.49
C ALA A 31 -37.79 18.93 29.91
N VAL A 32 -36.87 19.51 30.70
CA VAL A 32 -35.47 19.74 30.29
C VAL A 32 -34.71 18.42 30.10
N LEU A 33 -34.88 17.44 31.01
CA LEU A 33 -34.31 16.12 30.91
C LEU A 33 -34.83 15.34 29.67
N SER A 34 -36.15 15.45 29.40
CA SER A 34 -36.74 14.83 28.21
C SER A 34 -36.24 15.48 26.93
N LEU A 35 -36.09 16.80 26.89
CA LEU A 35 -35.55 17.54 25.75
C LEU A 35 -34.06 17.22 25.53
N ALA A 36 -33.26 17.15 26.59
CA ALA A 36 -31.86 16.74 26.55
C ALA A 36 -31.72 15.29 26.10
N GLY A 37 -32.57 14.38 26.58
CA GLY A 37 -32.63 12.99 26.14
C GLY A 37 -32.99 12.87 24.65
N LEU A 38 -33.94 13.63 24.16
CA LEU A 38 -34.30 13.69 22.74
C LEU A 38 -33.14 14.25 21.89
N LEU A 39 -32.44 15.30 22.33
CA LEU A 39 -31.31 15.87 21.65
C LEU A 39 -30.11 14.89 21.59
N VAL A 40 -29.87 14.13 22.65
CA VAL A 40 -28.83 13.08 22.68
C VAL A 40 -29.21 11.91 21.78
N LEU A 41 -30.48 11.51 21.73
CA LEU A 41 -30.95 10.41 20.88
C LEU A 41 -31.02 10.81 19.40
N THR A 42 -31.31 12.06 19.07
CA THR A 42 -31.35 12.56 17.68
C THR A 42 -29.99 13.04 17.19
N GLY A 43 -29.07 13.41 18.09
CA GLY A 43 -27.72 13.86 17.75
C GLY A 43 -26.70 12.74 17.51
N SER A 44 -27.08 11.46 17.70
CA SER A 44 -26.14 10.34 17.64
C SER A 44 -26.08 9.59 16.29
N VAL A 45 -26.77 10.07 15.26
CA VAL A 45 -26.56 9.60 13.89
C VAL A 45 -26.40 10.82 12.99
N PRO A 46 -25.19 11.18 12.62
CA PRO A 46 -25.04 11.97 11.41
C PRO A 46 -25.60 11.11 10.28
N GLY A 47 -26.81 11.44 9.81
CA GLY A 47 -27.36 10.90 8.57
C GLY A 47 -26.57 11.44 7.37
N GLY A 48 -25.23 11.31 7.40
CA GLY A 48 -24.40 11.39 6.23
C GLY A 48 -24.79 10.21 5.35
N ALA A 49 -25.24 10.47 4.13
CA ALA A 49 -25.43 9.45 3.13
C ALA A 49 -24.18 8.58 3.15
N THR A 50 -24.33 7.28 3.47
CA THR A 50 -23.23 6.34 3.44
C THR A 50 -22.73 6.29 2.02
N SER A 51 -21.54 6.80 1.77
CA SER A 51 -20.89 6.76 0.46
C SER A 51 -20.40 5.35 0.10
N LEU A 52 -20.53 4.39 1.03
CA LEU A 52 -20.23 2.98 0.84
C LEU A 52 -21.50 2.23 0.42
N ARG A 53 -21.58 1.81 -0.84
CA ARG A 53 -22.74 1.11 -1.38
C ARG A 53 -22.35 -0.29 -1.86
N PRO A 54 -22.88 -1.38 -1.24
CA PRO A 54 -22.69 -2.73 -1.74
C PRO A 54 -23.20 -2.86 -3.19
N LEU A 55 -22.37 -3.40 -4.07
CA LEU A 55 -22.72 -3.61 -5.46
C LEU A 55 -23.03 -5.06 -5.75
N TRP A 56 -22.10 -5.95 -5.42
CA TRP A 56 -22.13 -7.32 -5.90
C TRP A 56 -21.15 -8.19 -5.10
N THR A 57 -21.35 -9.51 -5.12
CA THR A 57 -20.43 -10.51 -4.60
C THR A 57 -19.98 -11.43 -5.74
N ILE A 58 -18.68 -11.57 -5.93
CA ILE A 58 -18.08 -12.56 -6.81
C ILE A 58 -17.95 -13.85 -6.01
N GLY A 59 -18.89 -14.80 -6.19
CA GLY A 59 -19.07 -15.96 -5.31
C GLY A 59 -17.97 -17.02 -5.39
N ASP A 60 -17.24 -17.09 -6.53
CA ASP A 60 -16.19 -18.09 -6.75
C ASP A 60 -14.78 -17.56 -6.36
N PHE A 61 -14.67 -16.72 -5.36
CA PHE A 61 -13.40 -16.19 -4.87
C PHE A 61 -12.96 -16.95 -3.62
N HIS A 62 -11.72 -17.45 -3.59
CA HIS A 62 -11.13 -18.23 -2.51
C HIS A 62 -9.91 -17.54 -1.91
N ASP A 63 -9.43 -18.01 -0.75
CA ASP A 63 -8.31 -17.41 -0.01
C ASP A 63 -6.98 -17.43 -0.80
N ASP A 64 -6.80 -18.39 -1.70
CA ASP A 64 -5.62 -18.51 -2.55
C ASP A 64 -5.70 -17.65 -3.82
N ASP A 65 -6.86 -17.04 -4.09
CA ASP A 65 -7.03 -16.16 -5.24
C ASP A 65 -6.39 -14.80 -4.98
N SER A 66 -5.89 -14.18 -6.03
CA SER A 66 -5.39 -12.82 -5.97
C SER A 66 -6.23 -11.89 -6.84
N VAL A 67 -6.41 -10.67 -6.40
CA VAL A 67 -7.23 -9.67 -7.08
C VAL A 67 -6.52 -8.34 -7.21
N VAL A 68 -6.72 -7.69 -8.35
CA VAL A 68 -6.36 -6.30 -8.58
C VAL A 68 -7.54 -5.57 -9.20
N LEU A 69 -7.76 -4.34 -8.76
CA LEU A 69 -8.74 -3.44 -9.36
C LEU A 69 -8.02 -2.47 -10.31
N ALA A 70 -8.59 -2.27 -11.49
CA ALA A 70 -8.14 -1.26 -12.44
C ALA A 70 -9.37 -0.54 -13.00
N GLY A 71 -9.60 0.68 -12.54
CA GLY A 71 -10.83 1.41 -12.81
C GLY A 71 -12.08 0.57 -12.49
N PRO A 72 -13.03 0.42 -13.42
CA PRO A 72 -14.26 -0.35 -13.18
C PRO A 72 -14.09 -1.87 -13.41
N THR A 73 -12.88 -2.40 -13.46
CA THR A 73 -12.63 -3.82 -13.72
C THR A 73 -11.88 -4.46 -12.57
N ALA A 74 -12.34 -5.62 -12.09
CA ALA A 74 -11.57 -6.50 -11.23
C ALA A 74 -10.97 -7.64 -12.06
N TYR A 75 -9.66 -7.83 -11.93
CA TYR A 75 -8.95 -8.98 -12.48
C TYR A 75 -8.62 -9.92 -11.33
N VAL A 76 -9.12 -11.15 -11.42
CA VAL A 76 -8.90 -12.19 -10.42
C VAL A 76 -8.04 -13.29 -11.05
N SER A 77 -6.89 -13.56 -10.44
CA SER A 77 -6.06 -14.70 -10.79
C SER A 77 -6.33 -15.83 -9.80
N ARG A 78 -6.61 -17.02 -10.31
CA ARG A 78 -6.99 -18.18 -9.53
C ARG A 78 -6.54 -19.48 -10.19
N LEU A 79 -6.59 -20.56 -9.41
CA LEU A 79 -6.43 -21.91 -9.93
C LEU A 79 -7.81 -22.51 -10.15
N ALA A 80 -8.20 -22.74 -11.40
CA ALA A 80 -9.45 -23.38 -11.76
C ALA A 80 -9.18 -24.67 -12.54
N ASP A 81 -9.77 -25.80 -12.12
CA ASP A 81 -9.54 -27.13 -12.71
C ASP A 81 -8.05 -27.52 -12.82
N GLY A 82 -7.23 -27.06 -11.85
CA GLY A 82 -5.78 -27.31 -11.84
C GLY A 82 -4.96 -26.42 -12.79
N HIS A 83 -5.57 -25.42 -13.42
CA HIS A 83 -4.90 -24.50 -14.34
C HIS A 83 -4.99 -23.05 -13.86
N PRO A 84 -3.90 -22.26 -13.96
CA PRO A 84 -3.94 -20.82 -13.72
C PRO A 84 -4.90 -20.15 -14.70
N GLN A 85 -5.77 -19.34 -14.17
CA GLN A 85 -6.80 -18.63 -14.92
C GLN A 85 -6.91 -17.18 -14.45
N VAL A 86 -7.04 -16.25 -15.37
CA VAL A 86 -7.45 -14.88 -15.10
C VAL A 86 -8.91 -14.68 -15.50
N ALA A 87 -9.70 -14.12 -14.59
CA ALA A 87 -11.06 -13.72 -14.83
C ALA A 87 -11.18 -12.19 -14.71
N ALA A 88 -11.85 -11.54 -15.66
CA ALA A 88 -12.14 -10.12 -15.61
C ALA A 88 -13.63 -9.88 -15.35
N TYR A 89 -13.93 -9.05 -14.38
CA TYR A 89 -15.28 -8.70 -13.96
C TYR A 89 -15.54 -7.21 -14.16
N ASP A 90 -16.64 -6.89 -14.82
CA ASP A 90 -17.16 -5.54 -14.92
C ASP A 90 -17.90 -5.19 -13.64
N LEU A 91 -17.30 -4.31 -12.82
CA LEU A 91 -17.84 -3.94 -11.51
C LEU A 91 -19.12 -3.13 -11.60
N ALA A 92 -19.21 -2.23 -12.59
CA ALA A 92 -20.41 -1.43 -12.83
C ALA A 92 -21.55 -2.30 -13.40
N GLY A 93 -21.23 -3.16 -14.37
CA GLY A 93 -22.18 -4.08 -15.00
C GLY A 93 -22.50 -5.32 -14.17
N ARG A 94 -21.78 -5.57 -13.06
CA ARG A 94 -21.95 -6.71 -12.15
C ARG A 94 -21.94 -8.05 -12.86
N LYS A 95 -20.96 -8.26 -13.72
CA LYS A 95 -20.88 -9.48 -14.54
C LYS A 95 -19.46 -9.88 -14.84
N LEU A 96 -19.26 -11.18 -14.99
CA LEU A 96 -18.07 -11.72 -15.62
C LEU A 96 -18.00 -11.23 -17.07
N ARG A 97 -16.85 -10.70 -17.48
CA ARG A 97 -16.58 -10.24 -18.83
C ARG A 97 -15.94 -11.34 -19.66
N TRP A 98 -14.89 -11.93 -19.12
CA TRP A 98 -14.17 -13.05 -19.75
C TRP A 98 -13.35 -13.83 -18.73
N THR A 99 -12.94 -15.04 -19.11
CA THR A 99 -11.93 -15.87 -18.44
C THR A 99 -10.91 -16.34 -19.45
N ALA A 100 -9.65 -16.47 -19.01
CA ALA A 100 -8.55 -16.97 -19.84
C ALA A 100 -7.63 -17.88 -19.02
N VAL A 101 -7.31 -19.05 -19.55
CA VAL A 101 -6.29 -19.93 -18.98
C VAL A 101 -4.91 -19.40 -19.40
N THR A 102 -4.02 -19.18 -18.43
CA THR A 102 -2.76 -18.50 -18.68
C THR A 102 -1.54 -19.37 -18.53
N GLY A 103 -1.61 -20.43 -17.75
CA GLY A 103 -0.46 -21.32 -17.47
C GLY A 103 -0.82 -22.78 -17.32
N ALA A 104 0.19 -23.57 -16.99
CA ALA A 104 0.06 -25.00 -16.80
C ALA A 104 0.09 -25.42 -15.32
N GLN A 105 0.66 -24.64 -14.42
CA GLN A 105 0.93 -25.07 -13.05
C GLN A 105 0.34 -24.17 -11.98
N LEU A 106 0.71 -22.90 -11.92
CA LEU A 106 0.34 -21.96 -10.83
C LEU A 106 0.38 -20.52 -11.32
N ALA A 107 -0.53 -19.70 -10.85
CA ALA A 107 -0.41 -18.25 -10.95
C ALA A 107 0.53 -17.72 -9.86
N LEU A 108 1.28 -16.67 -10.15
CA LEU A 108 2.19 -16.06 -9.20
C LEU A 108 1.83 -14.59 -8.95
N GLY A 109 0.93 -14.40 -8.00
CA GLY A 109 0.46 -13.08 -7.59
C GLY A 109 -0.60 -12.46 -8.50
N PRO A 110 -0.98 -11.22 -8.26
CA PRO A 110 -2.06 -10.57 -8.98
C PRO A 110 -1.66 -10.24 -10.43
N PRO A 111 -2.62 -10.27 -11.36
CA PRO A 111 -2.44 -9.75 -12.71
C PRO A 111 -2.02 -8.28 -12.68
N ARG A 112 -1.29 -7.83 -13.71
CA ARG A 112 -0.77 -6.47 -13.82
C ARG A 112 -1.43 -5.76 -15.00
N PRO A 113 -2.52 -5.04 -14.77
CA PRO A 113 -3.17 -4.28 -15.83
C PRO A 113 -2.30 -3.09 -16.24
N ALA A 114 -2.23 -2.83 -17.56
CA ALA A 114 -1.52 -1.70 -18.13
C ALA A 114 -2.18 -1.27 -19.44
N GLY A 115 -3.03 -0.27 -19.39
CA GLY A 115 -3.84 0.17 -20.53
C GLY A 115 -4.75 -0.95 -21.05
N ASP A 116 -4.62 -1.27 -22.34
CA ASP A 116 -5.42 -2.33 -23.01
C ASP A 116 -4.83 -3.74 -22.83
N THR A 117 -3.80 -3.91 -22.02
CA THR A 117 -3.11 -5.18 -21.79
C THR A 117 -3.11 -5.55 -20.31
N VAL A 118 -3.28 -6.85 -20.03
CA VAL A 118 -3.11 -7.42 -18.69
C VAL A 118 -1.97 -8.43 -18.77
N LEU A 119 -0.94 -8.25 -17.96
CA LEU A 119 0.16 -9.20 -17.83
C LEU A 119 -0.11 -10.14 -16.66
N ASP A 120 -0.09 -11.44 -16.91
CA ASP A 120 -0.23 -12.47 -15.90
C ASP A 120 1.07 -13.27 -15.73
N PRO A 121 1.78 -13.12 -14.57
CA PRO A 121 2.95 -13.92 -14.27
C PRO A 121 2.51 -15.34 -13.87
N THR A 122 3.01 -16.35 -14.55
CA THR A 122 2.58 -17.74 -14.40
C THR A 122 3.75 -18.72 -14.43
N ASP A 123 3.47 -19.98 -14.11
CA ASP A 123 4.41 -21.10 -14.17
C ASP A 123 5.72 -20.82 -13.39
N PRO A 124 5.67 -20.67 -12.07
CA PRO A 124 6.84 -20.25 -11.29
C PRO A 124 7.98 -21.26 -11.34
N ALA A 125 9.19 -20.76 -11.38
CA ALA A 125 10.38 -21.50 -10.99
C ALA A 125 10.50 -21.44 -9.47
N THR A 126 10.61 -22.61 -8.84
CA THR A 126 10.88 -22.71 -7.41
C THR A 126 12.35 -22.94 -7.18
N THR A 127 13.02 -22.01 -6.51
CA THR A 127 14.38 -22.20 -6.01
C THR A 127 14.31 -22.41 -4.51
N ARG A 128 14.87 -23.50 -4.04
CA ARG A 128 15.01 -23.80 -2.61
C ARG A 128 16.43 -23.52 -2.15
N GLY A 129 16.61 -22.95 -1.00
CA GLY A 129 17.88 -22.72 -0.38
C GLY A 129 17.81 -22.86 1.12
N LEU A 130 18.97 -22.86 1.77
CA LEU A 130 19.08 -22.87 3.23
C LEU A 130 19.48 -21.50 3.71
N LEU A 131 18.81 -21.00 4.72
CA LEU A 131 19.23 -19.84 5.50
C LEU A 131 20.46 -20.20 6.35
N PRO A 132 21.27 -19.23 6.77
CA PRO A 132 22.45 -19.50 7.61
C PRO A 132 22.13 -20.11 8.96
N ASP A 133 20.93 -19.92 9.47
CA ASP A 133 20.40 -20.53 10.71
C ASP A 133 19.88 -21.96 10.50
N GLY A 134 20.00 -22.51 9.28
CA GLY A 134 19.50 -23.83 8.91
C GLY A 134 18.03 -23.86 8.46
N GLY A 135 17.34 -22.72 8.48
CA GLY A 135 15.99 -22.60 7.93
C GLY A 135 16.00 -22.80 6.40
N GLU A 136 14.94 -23.37 5.86
CA GLU A 136 14.73 -23.42 4.40
C GLU A 136 14.02 -22.16 3.93
N TYR A 137 14.45 -21.62 2.79
CA TYR A 137 13.68 -20.63 2.05
C TYR A 137 13.26 -21.18 0.70
N VAL A 138 12.10 -20.73 0.24
CA VAL A 138 11.58 -21.01 -1.09
C VAL A 138 11.41 -19.69 -1.80
N ASP A 139 12.15 -19.49 -2.89
CA ASP A 139 11.98 -18.35 -3.78
C ASP A 139 11.24 -18.80 -5.02
N MET A 140 10.21 -18.07 -5.39
CA MET A 140 9.40 -18.31 -6.57
C MET A 140 9.48 -17.11 -7.51
N SER A 141 9.95 -17.33 -8.70
CA SER A 141 9.98 -16.34 -9.76
C SER A 141 9.16 -16.81 -10.97
N PRO A 142 8.41 -15.93 -11.66
CA PRO A 142 7.66 -16.36 -12.83
C PRO A 142 8.61 -16.79 -13.94
N ARG A 143 8.36 -18.00 -14.50
CA ARG A 143 9.06 -18.49 -15.70
C ARG A 143 8.45 -17.94 -16.99
N THR A 144 7.17 -17.60 -16.93
CA THR A 144 6.39 -17.16 -18.07
C THR A 144 5.55 -15.95 -17.69
N THR A 145 5.41 -15.02 -18.61
CA THR A 145 4.37 -13.99 -18.53
C THR A 145 3.49 -14.10 -19.76
N VAL A 146 2.19 -14.09 -19.55
CA VAL A 146 1.15 -14.08 -20.59
C VAL A 146 0.56 -12.69 -20.65
N ALA A 147 0.48 -12.11 -21.83
CA ALA A 147 -0.22 -10.86 -22.07
C ALA A 147 -1.58 -11.13 -22.68
N LEU A 148 -2.61 -10.61 -22.03
CA LEU A 148 -4.00 -10.73 -22.44
C LEU A 148 -4.53 -9.36 -22.89
N ASP A 149 -5.41 -9.38 -23.85
CA ASP A 149 -6.24 -8.22 -24.19
C ASP A 149 -7.21 -7.93 -23.03
N ALA A 150 -7.15 -6.73 -22.48
CA ALA A 150 -7.91 -6.36 -21.29
C ALA A 150 -9.42 -6.41 -21.47
N TRP A 151 -9.92 -6.32 -22.73
CA TRP A 151 -11.35 -6.30 -23.05
C TRP A 151 -11.94 -7.69 -23.34
N THR A 152 -11.14 -8.55 -23.99
CA THR A 152 -11.61 -9.83 -24.51
C THR A 152 -11.00 -11.05 -23.82
N GLY A 153 -9.91 -10.90 -23.06
CA GLY A 153 -9.15 -11.99 -22.46
C GLY A 153 -8.33 -12.82 -23.47
N ARG A 154 -8.33 -12.41 -24.76
CA ARG A 154 -7.55 -13.11 -25.77
C ARG A 154 -6.06 -12.94 -25.51
N GLU A 155 -5.30 -14.05 -25.57
CA GLU A 155 -3.84 -14.00 -25.51
C GLU A 155 -3.30 -13.16 -26.68
N LEU A 156 -2.52 -12.13 -26.36
CA LEU A 156 -1.83 -11.28 -27.33
C LEU A 156 -0.45 -11.84 -27.65
N TRP A 157 0.29 -12.17 -26.61
CA TRP A 157 1.61 -12.77 -26.69
C TRP A 157 1.98 -13.46 -25.38
N ARG A 158 3.05 -14.26 -25.45
CA ARG A 158 3.62 -14.98 -24.29
C ARG A 158 5.14 -14.88 -24.36
N THR A 159 5.77 -14.76 -23.20
CA THR A 159 7.22 -14.68 -23.14
C THR A 159 7.79 -15.40 -21.92
N ALA A 160 9.00 -15.94 -22.04
CA ALA A 160 9.76 -16.41 -20.90
C ALA A 160 10.24 -15.23 -20.04
N GLY A 161 10.13 -15.36 -18.73
CA GLY A 161 10.56 -14.37 -17.74
C GLY A 161 9.42 -13.57 -17.12
N ASN A 162 9.80 -12.71 -16.19
CA ASN A 162 8.91 -11.80 -15.49
C ASN A 162 8.81 -10.47 -16.27
N ALA A 163 7.62 -10.16 -16.76
CA ALA A 163 7.37 -8.90 -17.46
C ALA A 163 6.72 -7.88 -16.51
N ILE A 164 7.35 -6.73 -16.37
CA ILE A 164 6.86 -5.59 -15.60
C ILE A 164 6.40 -4.51 -16.57
N PRO A 165 5.13 -4.12 -16.56
CA PRO A 165 4.63 -3.13 -17.49
C PRO A 165 5.09 -1.72 -17.11
N SER A 166 5.36 -0.90 -18.12
CA SER A 166 5.50 0.54 -18.00
C SER A 166 4.38 1.21 -18.77
N ALA A 167 3.29 1.50 -18.07
CA ALA A 167 2.06 2.00 -18.68
C ALA A 167 2.29 3.34 -19.43
N GLY A 168 3.11 4.23 -18.89
CA GLY A 168 3.42 5.52 -19.48
C GLY A 168 4.17 5.44 -20.83
N THR A 169 4.84 4.31 -21.11
CA THR A 169 5.60 4.10 -22.35
C THR A 169 4.97 3.09 -23.30
N GLY A 170 3.94 2.36 -22.88
CA GLY A 170 3.34 1.28 -23.66
C GLY A 170 4.28 0.09 -23.89
N THR A 171 5.24 -0.13 -22.98
CA THR A 171 6.25 -1.19 -23.05
C THR A 171 6.27 -2.04 -21.77
N ALA A 172 6.98 -3.15 -21.80
CA ALA A 172 7.28 -3.93 -20.61
C ALA A 172 8.78 -4.27 -20.58
N LEU A 173 9.37 -4.19 -19.39
CA LEU A 173 10.67 -4.77 -19.09
C LEU A 173 10.48 -6.25 -18.79
N VAL A 174 11.13 -7.12 -19.55
CA VAL A 174 11.12 -8.57 -19.33
C VAL A 174 12.48 -8.98 -18.78
N VAL A 175 12.46 -9.57 -17.59
CA VAL A 175 13.64 -10.09 -16.90
C VAL A 175 13.54 -11.61 -16.85
N SER A 176 14.55 -12.27 -17.36
CA SER A 176 14.72 -13.72 -17.29
C SER A 176 16.17 -14.06 -17.00
N ASP A 177 16.47 -15.34 -16.75
CA ASP A 177 17.84 -15.79 -16.43
C ASP A 177 18.84 -15.33 -17.50
N GLY A 178 19.72 -14.42 -17.10
CA GLY A 178 20.79 -13.90 -17.97
C GLY A 178 20.32 -13.02 -19.13
N LEU A 179 19.09 -12.51 -19.12
CA LEU A 179 18.54 -11.72 -20.22
C LEU A 179 17.62 -10.60 -19.76
N LEU A 180 17.88 -9.39 -20.23
CA LEU A 180 16.97 -8.23 -20.18
C LEU A 180 16.41 -7.96 -21.57
N ARG A 181 15.12 -7.67 -21.66
CA ARG A 181 14.45 -7.24 -22.88
C ARG A 181 13.45 -6.14 -22.58
N VAL A 182 13.30 -5.22 -23.50
CA VAL A 182 12.15 -4.32 -23.52
C VAL A 182 11.29 -4.69 -24.72
N VAL A 183 9.99 -4.89 -24.47
CA VAL A 183 9.01 -5.30 -25.48
C VAL A 183 7.84 -4.34 -25.50
N ARG A 184 7.14 -4.24 -26.65
CA ARG A 184 5.87 -3.49 -26.71
C ARG A 184 4.75 -4.27 -26.03
N LEU A 185 3.95 -3.59 -25.21
CA LEU A 185 2.81 -4.22 -24.51
C LEU A 185 1.79 -4.83 -25.47
N ARG A 186 1.47 -4.16 -26.56
CA ARG A 186 0.37 -4.55 -27.47
C ARG A 186 0.61 -5.85 -28.24
N ASP A 187 1.86 -6.17 -28.56
CA ASP A 187 2.19 -7.28 -29.48
C ASP A 187 3.43 -8.10 -29.07
N GLY A 188 4.05 -7.79 -27.92
CA GLY A 188 5.25 -8.46 -27.45
C GLY A 188 6.49 -8.24 -28.32
N GLY A 189 6.39 -7.37 -29.34
CA GLY A 189 7.49 -7.09 -30.25
C GLY A 189 8.69 -6.51 -29.52
N GLU A 190 9.83 -7.19 -29.68
CA GLU A 190 11.06 -6.81 -29.01
C GLU A 190 11.60 -5.47 -29.55
N ILE A 191 11.92 -4.55 -28.64
CA ILE A 191 12.54 -3.27 -28.94
C ILE A 191 14.07 -3.46 -28.89
N TRP A 192 14.54 -4.07 -27.82
CA TRP A 192 15.95 -4.46 -27.67
C TRP A 192 16.10 -5.63 -26.68
N ARG A 193 17.24 -6.30 -26.74
CA ARG A 193 17.68 -7.34 -25.78
C ARG A 193 19.11 -7.16 -25.35
N ARG A 194 19.46 -7.58 -24.15
CA ARG A 194 20.81 -7.63 -23.61
C ARG A 194 21.01 -8.88 -22.78
N SER A 195 22.12 -9.58 -23.06
CA SER A 195 22.61 -10.60 -22.15
C SER A 195 23.21 -9.92 -20.93
N THR A 196 22.90 -10.45 -19.76
CA THR A 196 23.39 -9.99 -18.45
C THR A 196 23.96 -11.17 -17.70
N PRO A 197 24.86 -10.97 -16.71
CA PRO A 197 25.12 -11.97 -15.70
C PRO A 197 23.81 -12.37 -15.01
N GLN A 198 23.81 -13.48 -14.28
CA GLN A 198 22.70 -13.80 -13.39
C GLN A 198 22.45 -12.62 -12.46
N LEU A 199 21.21 -12.13 -12.44
CA LEU A 199 20.84 -10.96 -11.66
C LEU A 199 20.52 -11.34 -10.21
N ALA A 200 21.05 -10.59 -9.27
CA ALA A 200 20.65 -10.58 -7.87
C ALA A 200 19.49 -9.62 -7.63
N GLY A 201 19.35 -8.59 -8.47
CA GLY A 201 18.27 -7.62 -8.39
C GLY A 201 18.32 -6.62 -9.53
N TRP A 202 17.24 -5.89 -9.69
CA TRP A 202 17.12 -4.84 -10.70
C TRP A 202 16.01 -3.84 -10.29
N THR A 203 16.03 -2.65 -10.92
CA THR A 203 14.98 -1.64 -10.79
C THR A 203 14.98 -0.74 -12.02
N THR A 204 13.89 -0.04 -12.25
CA THR A 204 13.79 1.05 -13.23
C THR A 204 14.07 2.39 -12.58
N LEU A 205 14.48 3.37 -13.34
CA LEU A 205 14.82 4.72 -12.91
C LEU A 205 14.13 5.74 -13.81
N PRO A 206 13.52 6.80 -13.29
CA PRO A 206 13.31 7.08 -11.86
C PRO A 206 12.21 6.22 -11.24
N ASP A 207 11.31 5.65 -12.05
CA ASP A 207 10.18 4.80 -11.62
C ASP A 207 9.75 3.83 -12.73
N ASP A 208 8.76 3.00 -12.45
CA ASP A 208 8.24 2.00 -13.41
C ASP A 208 7.25 2.61 -14.44
N ARG A 209 6.71 3.80 -14.19
CA ARG A 209 5.74 4.44 -15.09
C ARG A 209 6.41 5.11 -16.27
N HIS A 210 7.49 5.82 -16.02
CA HIS A 210 8.25 6.57 -17.02
C HIS A 210 9.75 6.26 -16.92
N PRO A 211 10.16 5.01 -17.16
CA PRO A 211 11.53 4.62 -16.96
C PRO A 211 12.45 5.23 -18.03
N GLU A 212 13.55 5.82 -17.57
CA GLU A 212 14.61 6.36 -18.42
C GLU A 212 15.83 5.43 -18.48
N ALA A 213 15.99 4.63 -17.41
CA ALA A 213 17.10 3.68 -17.29
C ALA A 213 16.68 2.44 -16.50
N ILE A 214 17.51 1.40 -16.57
CA ILE A 214 17.40 0.16 -15.80
C ILE A 214 18.71 -0.01 -15.05
N ALA A 215 18.62 -0.14 -13.72
CA ALA A 215 19.75 -0.52 -12.89
C ALA A 215 19.68 -2.02 -12.58
N THR A 216 20.81 -2.71 -12.64
CA THR A 216 20.92 -4.14 -12.36
C THR A 216 22.10 -4.42 -11.44
N ALA A 217 21.94 -5.38 -10.52
CA ALA A 217 23.04 -5.94 -9.76
C ALA A 217 23.17 -7.44 -10.09
N GLY A 218 24.34 -7.85 -10.55
CA GLY A 218 24.65 -9.25 -10.79
C GLY A 218 25.00 -9.98 -9.50
N VAL A 219 24.80 -11.29 -9.44
CA VAL A 219 25.24 -12.14 -8.31
C VAL A 219 26.75 -12.09 -8.10
N ASP A 220 27.49 -11.65 -9.10
CA ASP A 220 28.92 -11.40 -9.05
C ASP A 220 29.29 -10.01 -8.51
N GLY A 221 28.30 -9.18 -8.16
CA GLY A 221 28.48 -7.81 -7.66
C GLY A 221 28.69 -6.78 -8.76
N LEU A 222 28.42 -7.09 -10.03
CA LEU A 222 28.47 -6.11 -11.10
C LEU A 222 27.23 -5.25 -11.09
N LEU A 223 27.34 -3.98 -10.69
CA LEU A 223 26.27 -2.99 -10.76
C LEU A 223 26.36 -2.30 -12.13
N SER A 224 25.25 -2.25 -12.85
CA SER A 224 25.19 -1.68 -14.21
C SER A 224 23.93 -0.84 -14.41
N VAL A 225 24.05 0.22 -15.21
CA VAL A 225 22.92 1.07 -15.63
C VAL A 225 22.81 1.06 -17.14
N TYR A 226 21.64 0.73 -17.65
CA TYR A 226 21.30 0.68 -19.07
C TYR A 226 20.26 1.75 -19.39
N GLY A 227 20.31 2.31 -20.60
CA GLY A 227 19.23 3.14 -21.14
C GLY A 227 17.96 2.31 -21.35
N TYR A 228 16.82 2.77 -20.86
CA TYR A 228 15.55 2.03 -21.01
C TYR A 228 15.13 1.93 -22.47
N ALA A 229 15.24 3.01 -23.23
CA ALA A 229 14.79 3.07 -24.63
C ALA A 229 15.64 2.24 -25.60
N ASP A 230 16.94 2.09 -25.35
CA ASP A 230 17.88 1.53 -26.32
C ASP A 230 18.77 0.39 -25.79
N GLY A 231 18.66 0.09 -24.49
CA GLY A 231 19.47 -0.93 -23.82
C GLY A 231 20.98 -0.66 -23.82
N LYS A 232 21.41 0.57 -24.12
CA LYS A 232 22.84 0.87 -24.09
C LYS A 232 23.37 0.95 -22.67
N LEU A 233 24.51 0.31 -22.43
CA LEU A 233 25.22 0.43 -21.16
C LEU A 233 25.67 1.88 -20.97
N ARG A 234 25.24 2.53 -19.89
CA ARG A 234 25.62 3.90 -19.53
C ARG A 234 26.73 3.93 -18.51
N ALA A 235 26.66 3.06 -17.51
CA ALA A 235 27.66 2.96 -16.47
C ALA A 235 27.74 1.53 -15.93
N THR A 236 28.92 1.13 -15.45
CA THR A 236 29.12 -0.14 -14.76
C THR A 236 30.22 -0.02 -13.73
N THR A 237 30.07 -0.69 -12.60
CA THR A 237 31.09 -0.74 -11.56
C THR A 237 31.00 -2.06 -10.78
N LYS A 238 32.12 -2.48 -10.19
CA LYS A 238 32.14 -3.63 -9.29
C LYS A 238 31.94 -3.14 -7.87
N VAL A 239 30.86 -3.58 -7.24
CA VAL A 239 30.59 -3.26 -5.83
C VAL A 239 31.11 -4.38 -4.93
N PRO A 240 31.51 -4.09 -3.67
CA PRO A 240 31.82 -5.11 -2.72
C PRO A 240 30.65 -6.04 -2.51
N TRP A 241 30.83 -7.32 -2.85
CA TRP A 241 29.79 -8.34 -2.79
C TRP A 241 30.28 -9.51 -1.96
N GLU A 242 29.55 -9.87 -0.94
CA GLU A 242 29.89 -11.05 -0.15
C GLU A 242 29.44 -12.31 -0.89
N THR A 243 30.21 -13.37 -0.84
CA THR A 243 29.95 -14.63 -1.59
C THR A 243 28.62 -15.30 -1.24
N LYS A 244 27.98 -14.87 -0.15
CA LYS A 244 26.69 -15.37 0.32
C LYS A 244 25.50 -14.54 -0.14
N THR A 245 25.70 -13.33 -0.65
CA THR A 245 24.62 -12.46 -1.15
C THR A 245 24.07 -13.02 -2.45
N ARG A 246 22.86 -13.56 -2.43
CA ARG A 246 22.19 -14.11 -3.61
C ARG A 246 21.15 -13.19 -4.18
N SER A 247 20.61 -12.28 -3.36
CA SER A 247 19.63 -11.28 -3.74
C SER A 247 20.06 -9.89 -3.33
N ALA A 248 19.63 -8.92 -4.08
CA ALA A 248 19.76 -7.51 -3.75
C ALA A 248 18.48 -6.77 -4.13
N THR A 249 18.01 -5.91 -3.25
CA THR A 249 16.93 -4.98 -3.58
C THR A 249 17.56 -3.68 -4.06
N LEU A 250 17.18 -3.25 -5.25
CA LEU A 250 17.58 -1.95 -5.80
C LEU A 250 16.40 -1.01 -5.69
N ILE A 251 16.62 0.17 -5.11
CA ILE A 251 15.61 1.19 -4.89
C ILE A 251 15.99 2.44 -5.68
N PRO A 252 15.10 2.97 -6.53
CA PRO A 252 15.30 4.26 -7.14
C PRO A 252 15.24 5.37 -6.08
N ALA A 253 16.15 6.32 -6.13
CA ALA A 253 16.27 7.43 -5.19
C ALA A 253 16.60 8.73 -5.94
N GLY A 254 15.64 9.25 -6.69
CA GLY A 254 15.84 10.37 -7.60
C GLY A 254 16.86 10.01 -8.70
N ARG A 255 18.00 10.68 -8.70
CA ARG A 255 19.13 10.39 -9.61
C ARG A 255 20.13 9.37 -9.05
N ASN A 256 19.78 8.69 -7.98
CA ASN A 256 20.64 7.72 -7.28
C ASN A 256 19.96 6.35 -7.23
N ILE A 257 20.74 5.35 -6.82
CA ILE A 257 20.30 3.97 -6.64
C ILE A 257 20.73 3.52 -5.26
N ALA A 258 19.80 3.15 -4.41
CA ALA A 258 20.10 2.47 -3.16
C ALA A 258 20.15 0.95 -3.43
N VAL A 259 21.28 0.33 -3.11
CA VAL A 259 21.50 -1.10 -3.24
C VAL A 259 21.50 -1.71 -1.84
N ILE A 260 20.43 -2.44 -1.51
CA ILE A 260 20.29 -3.20 -0.28
C ILE A 260 20.83 -4.59 -0.56
N ARG A 261 21.81 -5.00 0.24
CA ARG A 261 22.35 -6.37 0.19
C ARG A 261 21.75 -7.13 1.33
N ASP A 262 20.96 -8.13 0.98
CA ASP A 262 20.38 -9.02 1.96
C ASP A 262 21.44 -10.02 2.42
N ASP A 263 22.00 -9.77 3.59
CA ASP A 263 22.84 -10.72 4.30
C ASP A 263 22.01 -11.32 5.44
N PRO A 264 21.53 -12.55 5.31
CA PRO A 264 20.70 -13.18 6.32
C PRO A 264 21.41 -13.41 7.66
N SER A 265 22.72 -13.21 7.73
CA SER A 265 23.53 -13.33 8.97
C SER A 265 23.83 -11.99 9.64
N ARG A 266 23.42 -10.87 9.05
CA ARG A 266 23.72 -9.51 9.52
C ARG A 266 22.58 -8.56 9.21
N ASP A 267 22.56 -7.43 9.91
CA ASP A 267 21.69 -6.32 9.60
C ASP A 267 21.87 -5.90 8.12
N SER A 268 20.75 -5.76 7.41
CA SER A 268 20.75 -5.33 6.00
C SER A 268 21.56 -4.07 5.84
N LYS A 269 22.53 -4.07 4.92
CA LYS A 269 23.38 -2.90 4.62
C LYS A 269 23.01 -2.32 3.27
N THR A 270 22.65 -1.06 3.30
CA THR A 270 22.36 -0.29 2.09
C THR A 270 23.54 0.61 1.75
N THR A 271 23.89 0.67 0.46
CA THR A 271 24.81 1.69 -0.08
C THR A 271 24.11 2.42 -1.22
N VAL A 272 24.15 3.73 -1.17
CA VAL A 272 23.59 4.60 -2.20
C VAL A 272 24.69 4.97 -3.19
N TYR A 273 24.36 4.81 -4.49
CA TYR A 273 25.25 5.11 -5.62
C TYR A 273 24.64 6.18 -6.50
N SER A 274 25.44 7.05 -7.06
CA SER A 274 25.02 7.94 -8.16
C SER A 274 24.65 7.11 -9.38
N ALA A 275 23.48 7.30 -9.98
CA ALA A 275 23.06 6.54 -11.15
C ALA A 275 23.86 6.90 -12.42
N GLY A 276 24.50 8.08 -12.44
CA GLY A 276 25.26 8.54 -13.61
C GLY A 276 26.63 7.89 -13.78
N ASP A 277 27.37 7.73 -12.69
CA ASP A 277 28.76 7.23 -12.68
C ASP A 277 28.98 6.05 -11.72
N LEU A 278 27.95 5.63 -11.01
CA LEU A 278 27.96 4.53 -10.03
C LEU A 278 28.99 4.72 -8.92
N ARG A 279 29.35 5.96 -8.61
CA ARG A 279 30.20 6.30 -7.46
C ARG A 279 29.38 6.10 -6.17
N PRO A 280 29.94 5.41 -5.14
CA PRO A 280 29.28 5.32 -3.85
C PRO A 280 29.21 6.70 -3.19
N LEU A 281 28.04 7.04 -2.66
CA LEU A 281 27.78 8.33 -2.01
C LEU A 281 27.83 8.18 -0.48
N TRP A 282 27.01 7.30 0.07
CA TRP A 282 26.93 7.03 1.52
C TRP A 282 26.30 5.65 1.78
N SER A 283 26.31 5.23 3.04
CA SER A 283 25.75 3.94 3.47
C SER A 283 24.97 4.06 4.77
N ALA A 284 23.96 3.21 4.93
CA ALA A 284 23.12 3.10 6.12
C ALA A 284 22.71 1.64 6.36
N GLY A 285 21.85 1.40 7.36
CA GLY A 285 21.09 0.16 7.50
C GLY A 285 20.05 0.00 6.39
N TYR A 286 18.93 -0.64 6.71
CA TYR A 286 17.83 -0.78 5.74
C TYR A 286 17.23 0.58 5.36
N LEU A 287 17.07 0.82 4.07
CA LEU A 287 16.43 2.01 3.51
C LEU A 287 15.22 1.62 2.67
N SER A 288 14.24 2.50 2.62
CA SER A 288 13.02 2.36 1.82
C SER A 288 12.72 3.68 1.10
N PRO A 289 12.09 3.67 -0.08
CA PRO A 289 11.68 4.92 -0.73
C PRO A 289 10.63 5.65 0.10
N CYS A 290 10.73 6.96 0.20
CA CYS A 290 9.73 7.80 0.82
C CYS A 290 9.59 9.15 0.08
N GLY A 291 8.96 9.11 -1.07
CA GLY A 291 8.88 10.23 -2.00
C GLY A 291 10.24 10.56 -2.58
N GLU A 292 10.66 11.82 -2.47
CA GLU A 292 11.96 12.29 -2.96
C GLU A 292 13.13 11.92 -2.02
N LEU A 293 12.85 11.41 -0.81
CA LEU A 293 13.83 11.01 0.18
C LEU A 293 13.99 9.49 0.25
N LEU A 294 15.01 9.05 0.98
CA LEU A 294 15.15 7.69 1.46
C LEU A 294 14.86 7.66 2.96
N CYS A 295 14.05 6.72 3.40
CA CYS A 295 13.71 6.58 4.81
C CYS A 295 14.37 5.35 5.41
N SER A 296 14.86 5.49 6.65
CA SER A 296 15.29 4.39 7.50
C SER A 296 14.27 4.13 8.60
N VAL A 297 14.13 2.86 8.97
CA VAL A 297 13.41 2.44 10.18
C VAL A 297 14.44 1.87 11.13
N ALA A 298 14.51 2.39 12.34
CA ALA A 298 15.42 1.95 13.40
C ALA A 298 14.69 1.97 14.75
N ASP A 299 15.33 1.48 15.80
CA ASP A 299 14.75 1.42 17.15
C ASP A 299 14.33 2.81 17.68
N ASP A 300 14.99 3.88 17.24
CA ASP A 300 14.70 5.26 17.61
C ASP A 300 13.57 5.89 16.78
N GLY A 301 13.09 5.21 15.74
CA GLY A 301 11.98 5.66 14.89
C GLY A 301 12.25 5.61 13.40
N VAL A 302 11.46 6.38 12.65
CA VAL A 302 11.62 6.57 11.19
C VAL A 302 12.30 7.89 10.92
N ALA A 303 13.32 7.88 10.06
CA ALA A 303 14.04 9.08 9.65
C ALA A 303 14.10 9.22 8.13
N GLY A 304 13.86 10.43 7.63
CA GLY A 304 14.05 10.79 6.22
C GLY A 304 15.47 11.32 5.97
N HIS A 305 16.09 10.81 4.90
CA HIS A 305 17.46 11.15 4.51
C HIS A 305 17.49 11.74 3.12
N ASP A 306 18.29 12.77 2.93
CA ASP A 306 18.66 13.31 1.63
C ASP A 306 19.37 12.23 0.80
N PRO A 307 18.88 11.88 -0.40
CA PRO A 307 19.43 10.77 -1.18
C PRO A 307 20.84 11.03 -1.73
N ASP A 308 21.26 12.29 -1.85
CA ASP A 308 22.59 12.65 -2.36
C ASP A 308 23.68 12.58 -1.27
N THR A 309 23.34 12.95 -0.04
CA THR A 309 24.31 13.16 1.04
C THR A 309 24.15 12.21 2.22
N GLY A 310 23.01 11.53 2.35
CA GLY A 310 22.66 10.73 3.52
C GLY A 310 22.32 11.56 4.76
N ARG A 311 22.32 12.89 4.65
CA ARG A 311 22.01 13.77 5.77
C ARG A 311 20.58 13.55 6.22
N LYS A 312 20.40 13.30 7.52
CA LYS A 312 19.08 13.18 8.14
C LYS A 312 18.37 14.52 8.08
N ILE A 313 17.19 14.56 7.46
CA ILE A 313 16.35 15.76 7.31
C ILE A 313 15.38 15.87 8.48
N TRP A 314 14.73 14.76 8.82
CA TRP A 314 13.76 14.68 9.91
C TRP A 314 13.79 13.31 10.59
N THR A 315 13.18 13.24 11.78
CA THR A 315 12.96 11.98 12.51
C THR A 315 11.60 12.01 13.19
N VAL A 316 10.85 10.91 13.11
CA VAL A 316 9.62 10.67 13.87
C VAL A 316 9.89 9.52 14.83
N PRO A 317 9.93 9.79 16.16
CA PRO A 317 10.27 8.77 17.15
C PRO A 317 9.11 7.83 17.46
N GLY A 318 9.43 6.67 18.05
CA GLY A 318 8.45 5.75 18.62
C GLY A 318 7.53 5.08 17.58
N VAL A 319 8.03 4.85 16.38
CA VAL A 319 7.31 4.22 15.27
C VAL A 319 8.01 2.93 14.84
N HIS A 320 7.24 1.99 14.28
CA HIS A 320 7.72 0.63 14.05
C HIS A 320 7.88 0.26 12.57
N ASN A 321 7.19 0.96 11.69
CA ASN A 321 7.25 0.68 10.25
C ASN A 321 6.75 1.88 9.45
N MET A 322 7.03 1.86 8.15
CA MET A 322 6.56 2.88 7.22
C MET A 322 6.20 2.28 5.87
N PHE A 323 5.25 2.92 5.19
CA PHE A 323 4.81 2.54 3.85
C PHE A 323 4.74 3.79 2.96
N PRO A 324 5.26 3.73 1.73
CA PRO A 324 5.01 4.79 0.75
C PRO A 324 3.50 4.96 0.53
N ALA A 325 3.04 6.20 0.41
CA ALA A 325 1.63 6.54 0.25
C ALA A 325 1.42 7.57 -0.89
N GLY A 326 2.08 7.35 -2.01
CA GLY A 326 2.10 8.26 -3.16
C GLY A 326 3.27 9.25 -3.13
N ASP A 327 3.20 10.24 -4.01
CA ASP A 327 4.25 11.24 -4.19
C ASP A 327 4.42 12.08 -2.92
N ASN A 328 5.49 12.10 -2.24
CA ASN A 328 5.77 12.91 -1.04
C ASN A 328 4.85 12.64 0.16
N ARG A 329 4.30 11.42 0.25
CA ARG A 329 3.50 10.97 1.39
C ARG A 329 4.02 9.64 1.91
N VAL A 330 3.99 9.48 3.22
CA VAL A 330 4.38 8.27 3.91
C VAL A 330 3.37 7.97 5.01
N LEU A 331 2.94 6.74 5.11
CA LEU A 331 2.21 6.24 6.27
C LEU A 331 3.22 5.67 7.26
N ILE A 332 3.19 6.16 8.48
CA ILE A 332 4.03 5.70 9.57
C ILE A 332 3.18 4.90 10.55
N ALA A 333 3.48 3.62 10.70
CA ALA A 333 2.78 2.75 11.63
C ALA A 333 3.19 3.07 13.07
N GLN A 334 2.20 3.36 13.92
CA GLN A 334 2.38 3.72 15.33
C GLN A 334 2.27 2.50 16.27
N ASN A 335 1.97 1.31 15.73
CA ASN A 335 1.89 0.08 16.50
C ASN A 335 2.40 -1.11 15.67
N PRO A 336 2.88 -2.18 16.32
CA PRO A 336 3.39 -3.38 15.63
C PRO A 336 2.36 -4.08 14.75
N GLU A 337 1.08 -4.03 15.12
CA GLU A 337 -0.03 -4.66 14.40
C GLU A 337 -0.42 -3.91 13.12
N LEU A 338 0.21 -2.78 12.83
CA LEU A 338 -0.01 -1.92 11.65
C LEU A 338 -1.49 -1.43 11.51
N THR A 339 -2.20 -1.38 12.64
CA THR A 339 -3.63 -0.99 12.68
C THR A 339 -3.83 0.47 13.07
N LYS A 340 -2.77 1.21 13.34
CA LYS A 340 -2.76 2.64 13.60
C LYS A 340 -1.62 3.29 12.85
N ALA A 341 -1.96 4.16 11.90
CA ALA A 341 -0.98 4.82 11.05
C ALA A 341 -1.17 6.34 11.05
N GLN A 342 -0.08 7.07 10.88
CA GLN A 342 -0.06 8.52 10.72
C GLN A 342 0.41 8.87 9.32
N LEU A 343 -0.39 9.64 8.58
CA LEU A 343 0.07 10.24 7.34
C LEU A 343 1.08 11.35 7.64
N VAL A 344 2.19 11.35 6.92
CA VAL A 344 3.28 12.30 7.11
C VAL A 344 3.71 12.86 5.76
N ASP A 345 3.98 14.14 5.70
CA ASP A 345 4.68 14.75 4.57
C ASP A 345 6.13 14.24 4.55
N SER A 346 6.51 13.53 3.49
CA SER A 346 7.81 12.85 3.43
C SER A 346 9.00 13.79 3.33
N ARG A 347 8.81 15.03 2.88
CA ARG A 347 9.91 16.02 2.79
C ARG A 347 10.25 16.62 4.15
N THR A 348 9.26 16.74 5.03
CA THR A 348 9.39 17.51 6.29
C THR A 348 9.24 16.67 7.56
N GLY A 349 8.72 15.46 7.46
CA GLY A 349 8.37 14.64 8.62
C GLY A 349 7.15 15.14 9.40
N ARG A 350 6.41 16.14 8.89
CA ARG A 350 5.26 16.71 9.58
C ARG A 350 4.03 15.82 9.42
N PRO A 351 3.31 15.53 10.52
CA PRO A 351 2.05 14.80 10.43
C PRO A 351 0.99 15.61 9.69
N LEU A 352 0.18 14.92 8.88
CA LEU A 352 -0.97 15.44 8.16
C LEU A 352 -2.23 14.79 8.73
N GLY A 353 -3.11 15.60 9.30
CA GLY A 353 -4.31 15.12 9.97
C GLY A 353 -4.06 14.29 11.23
N PRO A 354 -5.10 13.70 11.82
CA PRO A 354 -4.98 12.76 12.93
C PRO A 354 -4.55 11.37 12.47
N PRO A 355 -4.05 10.49 13.38
CA PRO A 355 -3.79 9.10 13.05
C PRO A 355 -5.04 8.37 12.56
N VAL A 356 -4.90 7.55 11.51
CA VAL A 356 -5.96 6.69 10.99
C VAL A 356 -5.91 5.30 11.63
N LEU A 357 -7.07 4.70 11.84
CA LEU A 357 -7.21 3.36 12.42
C LEU A 357 -7.70 2.36 11.37
N GLY A 358 -7.15 1.17 11.41
CA GLY A 358 -7.52 0.03 10.58
C GLY A 358 -6.37 -0.45 9.68
N ALA A 359 -6.61 -1.55 8.99
CA ALA A 359 -5.72 -2.05 7.95
C ALA A 359 -5.95 -1.26 6.65
N GLN A 360 -4.88 -0.91 5.97
CA GLN A 360 -4.95 -0.26 4.66
C GLN A 360 -5.44 -1.26 3.60
N ALA A 361 -6.40 -0.84 2.77
CA ALA A 361 -6.72 -1.55 1.53
C ALA A 361 -5.60 -1.29 0.50
N TYR A 362 -5.21 -2.34 -0.23
CA TYR A 362 -4.18 -2.21 -1.27
C TYR A 362 -4.74 -1.44 -2.47
N ASP A 363 -4.03 -0.41 -2.90
CA ASP A 363 -4.34 0.37 -4.10
C ASP A 363 -3.16 0.25 -5.08
N PHE A 364 -3.43 -0.31 -6.25
CA PHE A 364 -2.43 -0.51 -7.30
C PHE A 364 -2.37 0.65 -8.30
N GLU A 365 -3.31 1.60 -8.23
CA GLU A 365 -3.39 2.75 -9.14
C GLU A 365 -2.78 4.03 -8.57
N GLU A 366 -2.33 4.00 -7.28
CA GLU A 366 -1.83 5.18 -6.55
C GLU A 366 -2.80 6.37 -6.64
N THR A 367 -3.95 6.20 -6.04
CA THR A 367 -4.99 7.22 -6.02
C THR A 367 -4.65 8.36 -5.04
N GLU A 368 -5.40 9.47 -5.12
CA GLU A 368 -5.31 10.59 -4.19
C GLU A 368 -5.83 10.24 -2.78
N ASN A 369 -6.43 9.06 -2.63
CA ASN A 369 -7.05 8.62 -1.40
C ASN A 369 -6.62 7.19 -1.04
N LEU A 370 -6.47 6.91 0.24
CA LEU A 370 -6.32 5.57 0.77
C LEU A 370 -7.57 5.16 1.54
N TYR A 371 -7.83 3.87 1.56
CA TYR A 371 -8.96 3.31 2.29
C TYR A 371 -8.47 2.44 3.44
N PHE A 372 -9.06 2.65 4.62
CA PHE A 372 -8.75 1.89 5.83
C PHE A 372 -9.98 1.13 6.30
N VAL A 373 -9.77 -0.13 6.65
CA VAL A 373 -10.83 -1.03 7.10
C VAL A 373 -10.52 -1.52 8.51
N ARG A 374 -11.47 -1.38 9.42
CA ARG A 374 -11.30 -1.83 10.80
C ARG A 374 -12.58 -2.43 11.36
N PRO A 375 -12.50 -3.34 12.35
CA PRO A 375 -13.67 -3.78 13.10
C PRO A 375 -14.40 -2.62 13.73
N SER A 376 -15.73 -2.67 13.72
CA SER A 376 -16.56 -1.70 14.43
C SER A 376 -16.56 -1.99 15.93
N SER A 377 -16.27 -0.97 16.73
CA SER A 377 -16.37 -1.09 18.21
C SER A 377 -17.82 -1.22 18.72
N ASN A 378 -18.78 -0.71 17.96
CA ASN A 378 -20.18 -0.60 18.38
C ASN A 378 -21.12 -1.62 17.71
N LEU A 379 -20.67 -2.24 16.62
CA LEU A 379 -21.47 -3.16 15.82
C LEU A 379 -20.66 -4.44 15.58
N PRO A 380 -20.80 -5.48 16.43
CA PRO A 380 -20.11 -6.75 16.26
C PRO A 380 -20.36 -7.36 14.88
N GLY A 381 -19.34 -7.94 14.26
CA GLY A 381 -19.42 -8.51 12.91
C GLY A 381 -19.57 -7.47 11.80
N ARG A 382 -19.20 -6.21 12.06
CA ARG A 382 -19.17 -5.15 11.04
C ARG A 382 -17.78 -4.55 10.93
N LEU A 383 -17.43 -4.15 9.71
CA LEU A 383 -16.23 -3.40 9.38
C LEU A 383 -16.59 -1.96 9.01
N VAL A 384 -15.81 -1.03 9.52
CA VAL A 384 -15.92 0.41 9.19
C VAL A 384 -14.91 0.70 8.10
N VAL A 385 -15.32 1.43 7.07
CA VAL A 385 -14.43 1.94 6.02
C VAL A 385 -14.23 3.43 6.23
N THR A 386 -12.98 3.85 6.23
CA THR A 386 -12.56 5.26 6.31
C THR A 386 -11.71 5.59 5.09
N ARG A 387 -12.03 6.65 4.38
CA ARG A 387 -11.20 7.26 3.34
C ARG A 387 -10.25 8.25 3.99
N LEU A 388 -8.98 8.19 3.63
CA LEU A 388 -7.93 9.13 3.99
C LEU A 388 -7.50 9.90 2.74
N ASP A 389 -7.69 11.21 2.74
CA ASP A 389 -7.19 12.10 1.70
C ASP A 389 -5.68 12.30 1.88
N LEU A 390 -4.90 12.05 0.83
CA LEU A 390 -3.44 12.17 0.86
C LEU A 390 -2.94 13.61 0.79
N ALA A 391 -3.78 14.56 0.39
CA ALA A 391 -3.38 15.96 0.31
C ALA A 391 -3.16 16.56 1.71
N ASP A 392 -4.08 16.30 2.64
CA ASP A 392 -4.12 16.95 3.95
C ASP A 392 -4.34 16.03 5.15
N GLY A 393 -4.55 14.72 4.91
CA GLY A 393 -4.83 13.74 5.96
C GLY A 393 -6.26 13.79 6.49
N THR A 394 -7.20 14.42 5.77
CA THR A 394 -8.62 14.42 6.14
C THR A 394 -9.20 13.01 6.09
N GLN A 395 -9.91 12.62 7.14
CA GLN A 395 -10.54 11.31 7.27
C GLN A 395 -12.05 11.43 7.10
N THR A 396 -12.60 10.65 6.17
CA THR A 396 -14.03 10.60 5.90
C THR A 396 -14.56 9.19 6.15
N PRO A 397 -15.39 8.94 7.17
CA PRO A 397 -16.08 7.68 7.34
C PRO A 397 -17.05 7.44 6.16
N LEU A 398 -16.87 6.35 5.43
CA LEU A 398 -17.72 6.02 4.26
C LEU A 398 -18.92 5.17 4.63
N GLY A 399 -18.82 4.35 5.68
CA GLY A 399 -19.90 3.48 6.11
C GLY A 399 -19.40 2.18 6.75
N VAL A 400 -20.35 1.25 6.90
CA VAL A 400 -20.08 -0.06 7.52
C VAL A 400 -20.62 -1.18 6.65
N PHE A 401 -19.92 -2.33 6.65
CA PHE A 401 -20.40 -3.57 6.03
C PHE A 401 -20.13 -4.78 6.94
N GLY A 402 -20.76 -5.92 6.67
CA GLY A 402 -20.58 -7.11 7.52
C GLY A 402 -19.24 -7.80 7.31
N THR A 403 -18.65 -8.41 8.35
CA THR A 403 -17.39 -9.17 8.27
C THR A 403 -17.55 -10.52 7.57
N GLY A 404 -18.75 -11.09 7.62
CA GLY A 404 -18.97 -12.44 7.13
C GLY A 404 -18.16 -13.53 7.85
N GLY A 405 -17.51 -13.21 8.98
CA GLY A 405 -16.76 -14.17 9.80
C GLY A 405 -15.25 -14.24 9.53
N SER A 406 -14.70 -13.54 8.54
CA SER A 406 -13.23 -13.43 8.38
C SER A 406 -12.70 -12.25 9.18
N ASP A 407 -11.72 -12.50 10.06
CA ASP A 407 -11.08 -11.45 10.87
C ASP A 407 -9.99 -10.67 10.11
N GLN A 408 -9.59 -11.13 8.93
CA GLN A 408 -8.51 -10.54 8.13
C GLN A 408 -8.98 -10.33 6.70
N SER A 409 -9.35 -9.11 6.38
CA SER A 409 -9.73 -8.74 5.02
C SER A 409 -8.64 -7.87 4.42
N PHE A 410 -7.80 -8.46 3.59
CA PHE A 410 -6.96 -7.69 2.69
C PHE A 410 -7.83 -7.14 1.57
N CYS A 411 -8.48 -6.01 1.83
CA CYS A 411 -9.25 -5.35 0.81
C CYS A 411 -8.32 -4.74 -0.24
N VAL A 412 -8.80 -4.65 -1.46
CA VAL A 412 -8.16 -3.91 -2.55
C VAL A 412 -9.07 -2.74 -2.94
N ALA A 413 -8.46 -1.64 -3.32
CA ALA A 413 -9.17 -0.43 -3.67
C ALA A 413 -8.71 0.12 -5.02
N THR A 414 -9.55 0.93 -5.62
CA THR A 414 -9.25 1.81 -6.74
C THR A 414 -10.19 3.00 -6.67
N ARG A 415 -10.06 3.96 -7.56
CA ARG A 415 -10.97 5.09 -7.62
C ARG A 415 -12.41 4.63 -7.85
N GLY A 416 -13.28 4.84 -6.86
CA GLY A 416 -14.70 4.53 -6.91
C GLY A 416 -15.09 3.10 -6.49
N TYR A 417 -14.14 2.21 -6.21
CA TYR A 417 -14.44 0.82 -5.83
C TYR A 417 -13.55 0.32 -4.70
N LEU A 418 -14.15 -0.49 -3.83
CA LEU A 418 -13.47 -1.27 -2.80
C LEU A 418 -13.93 -2.73 -2.92
N ALA A 419 -13.01 -3.67 -2.93
CA ALA A 419 -13.32 -5.09 -2.95
C ALA A 419 -12.63 -5.79 -1.78
N CYS A 420 -13.40 -6.52 -0.99
CA CYS A 420 -12.95 -7.20 0.22
C CYS A 420 -13.24 -8.69 0.14
N PRO A 421 -12.24 -9.57 0.22
CA PRO A 421 -12.43 -11.01 0.35
C PRO A 421 -13.21 -11.37 1.60
N ARG A 422 -14.09 -12.36 1.49
CA ARG A 422 -14.86 -12.93 2.56
C ARG A 422 -15.05 -14.42 2.28
N PHE A 423 -15.48 -15.19 3.29
CA PHE A 423 -15.68 -16.63 3.12
C PHE A 423 -16.75 -17.01 2.07
N ASP A 424 -17.67 -16.10 1.74
CA ASP A 424 -18.73 -16.27 0.74
C ASP A 424 -18.37 -15.64 -0.63
N GLY A 425 -17.13 -15.15 -0.79
CA GLY A 425 -16.64 -14.57 -2.02
C GLY A 425 -16.02 -13.18 -1.88
N LEU A 426 -15.75 -12.52 -3.00
CA LEU A 426 -15.22 -11.15 -3.05
C LEU A 426 -16.37 -10.14 -3.08
N HIS A 427 -16.52 -9.38 -2.00
CA HIS A 427 -17.54 -8.36 -1.87
C HIS A 427 -17.07 -7.03 -2.49
N VAL A 428 -17.78 -6.57 -3.50
CA VAL A 428 -17.49 -5.33 -4.21
C VAL A 428 -18.46 -4.23 -3.75
N MET A 429 -17.90 -3.07 -3.44
CA MET A 429 -18.61 -1.88 -2.97
C MET A 429 -18.22 -0.68 -3.81
N ALA A 430 -19.17 0.20 -4.11
CA ALA A 430 -18.86 1.53 -4.60
C ALA A 430 -18.48 2.43 -3.44
N VAL A 431 -17.49 3.28 -3.65
CA VAL A 431 -17.00 4.32 -2.72
C VAL A 431 -17.03 5.64 -3.47
N ASP A 432 -17.97 6.53 -3.08
CA ASP A 432 -18.20 7.82 -3.72
C ASP A 432 -17.44 8.96 -2.99
#